data_4693d4f1ee50dfce03aff8233dadb215
#
_entry.id   4693d4f1ee50dfce03aff8233dadb215
#
_cell.length_a   1.000
_cell.length_b   1.000
_cell.length_c   1.000
_cell.angle_alpha   90.00
_cell.angle_beta   90.00
_cell.angle_gamma   90.00
#
_symmetry.space_group_name_H-M   'P 1'
#
loop_
_entity.id
_entity.type
_entity.pdbx_description
1 polymer ?
#
loop_
_entity_poly.entity_id
_entity_poly.type
_entity_poly.pdbx_seq_one_letter_code
_entity_poly.pdbx_strand_id
1 'polypeptide(L)'
;MSKFFKISFNKDIFFLGLGNIIRLILVISYSRLMTLFLSFEELANYYIVFSIYTFFSFIIIGSVGNYINRKTIEWYEENNLKSALKQIFIKFLFPLSIFSFLPVFVYSFYVYDSIKTSIIICALVFTLILFKTFNETVYPIFNIIRKNIKYVYFLLTFNLLNLLFSVLFVYFFGYNFEFWMLGLICSNLIVALLAWKSLFINSKSQNTLKLNIKELYNFSSNILIGHILIWFLTDGFRFLAENKFDTNSLGILL
;
A
#
# COMPACT_ATOMS: atom_id res chain seq x y z
N MET A 1 -2.90 16.62 -36.34
CA MET A 1 -3.16 15.96 -35.06
C MET A 1 -2.50 14.56 -34.90
N SER A 2 -2.31 13.75 -35.94
CA SER A 2 -1.84 12.35 -35.82
C SER A 2 -0.35 12.14 -35.52
N LYS A 3 0.58 13.00 -35.97
CA LYS A 3 2.02 12.83 -35.78
C LYS A 3 2.51 13.14 -34.36
N PHE A 4 1.97 14.16 -33.71
CA PHE A 4 2.30 14.49 -32.32
C PHE A 4 1.83 13.41 -31.34
N PHE A 5 0.70 12.77 -31.61
CA PHE A 5 0.15 11.70 -30.79
C PHE A 5 0.99 10.41 -30.87
N LYS A 6 1.54 10.08 -32.04
CA LYS A 6 2.37 8.88 -32.23
C LYS A 6 3.73 8.97 -31.50
N ILE A 7 4.38 10.12 -31.52
CA ILE A 7 5.71 10.29 -30.91
C ILE A 7 5.61 10.31 -29.38
N SER A 8 4.60 10.98 -28.84
CA SER A 8 4.32 11.00 -27.38
C SER A 8 3.95 9.60 -26.85
N PHE A 9 3.10 8.88 -27.56
CA PHE A 9 2.66 7.56 -27.18
C PHE A 9 3.80 6.53 -27.08
N ASN A 10 4.69 6.51 -28.08
CA ASN A 10 5.86 5.60 -28.07
C ASN A 10 6.82 5.92 -26.91
N LYS A 11 7.04 7.19 -26.60
CA LYS A 11 7.91 7.63 -25.51
C LYS A 11 7.34 7.25 -24.16
N ASP A 12 6.06 7.48 -23.93
CA ASP A 12 5.38 7.16 -22.69
C ASP A 12 5.35 5.65 -22.42
N ILE A 13 5.09 4.84 -23.43
CA ILE A 13 5.13 3.37 -23.33
C ILE A 13 6.54 2.89 -22.99
N PHE A 14 7.57 3.46 -23.64
CA PHE A 14 8.96 3.13 -23.36
C PHE A 14 9.32 3.44 -21.89
N PHE A 15 8.97 4.64 -21.39
CA PHE A 15 9.24 5.00 -19.99
C PHE A 15 8.47 4.12 -18.99
N LEU A 16 7.23 3.76 -19.27
CA LEU A 16 6.45 2.84 -18.44
C LEU A 16 7.09 1.43 -18.43
N GLY A 17 7.51 0.93 -19.59
CA GLY A 17 8.17 -0.37 -19.70
C GLY A 17 9.49 -0.41 -18.93
N LEU A 18 10.38 0.57 -19.17
CA LEU A 18 11.65 0.69 -18.48
C LEU A 18 11.47 0.85 -16.96
N GLY A 19 10.52 1.69 -16.54
CA GLY A 19 10.20 1.89 -15.13
C GLY A 19 9.75 0.61 -14.44
N ASN A 20 8.93 -0.22 -15.11
CA ASN A 20 8.50 -1.51 -14.57
C ASN A 20 9.65 -2.53 -14.48
N ILE A 21 10.59 -2.54 -15.44
CA ILE A 21 11.77 -3.40 -15.38
C ILE A 21 12.65 -3.01 -14.18
N ILE A 22 12.94 -1.72 -14.01
CA ILE A 22 13.74 -1.23 -12.87
C ILE A 22 13.02 -1.55 -11.55
N ARG A 23 11.71 -1.33 -11.48
CA ARG A 23 10.89 -1.72 -10.32
C ARG A 23 11.06 -3.20 -9.99
N LEU A 24 10.99 -4.09 -10.98
CA LEU A 24 11.12 -5.53 -10.77
C LEU A 24 12.49 -5.86 -10.15
N ILE A 25 13.56 -5.26 -10.65
CA ILE A 25 14.92 -5.43 -10.10
C ILE A 25 14.94 -4.97 -8.63
N LEU A 26 14.37 -3.80 -8.31
CA LEU A 26 14.32 -3.28 -6.94
C LEU A 26 13.51 -4.19 -6.00
N VAL A 27 12.38 -4.73 -6.46
CA VAL A 27 11.55 -5.66 -5.68
C VAL A 27 12.29 -6.98 -5.41
N ILE A 28 12.96 -7.54 -6.40
CA ILE A 28 13.78 -8.75 -6.22
C ILE A 28 14.94 -8.47 -5.24
N SER A 29 15.61 -7.33 -5.39
CA SER A 29 16.68 -6.90 -4.48
C SER A 29 16.17 -6.74 -3.04
N TYR A 30 14.99 -6.12 -2.87
CA TYR A 30 14.33 -5.97 -1.58
C TYR A 30 14.05 -7.32 -0.91
N SER A 31 13.45 -8.27 -1.64
CA SER A 31 13.18 -9.62 -1.12
C SER A 31 14.46 -10.36 -0.78
N ARG A 32 15.50 -10.25 -1.63
CA ARG A 32 16.80 -10.90 -1.37
C ARG A 32 17.50 -10.33 -0.15
N LEU A 33 17.50 -9.01 0.03
CA LEU A 33 18.09 -8.39 1.21
C LEU A 33 17.30 -8.72 2.47
N MET A 34 15.98 -8.79 2.39
CA MET A 34 15.16 -9.22 3.52
C MET A 34 15.55 -10.62 4.00
N THR A 35 15.74 -11.58 3.09
CA THR A 35 16.18 -12.94 3.44
C THR A 35 17.64 -13.03 3.91
N LEU A 36 18.46 -12.03 3.63
CA LEU A 36 19.86 -11.96 4.13
C LEU A 36 19.96 -11.34 5.52
N PHE A 37 19.07 -10.38 5.84
CA PHE A 37 19.12 -9.65 7.11
C PHE A 37 18.23 -10.25 8.20
N LEU A 38 17.10 -10.87 7.84
CA LEU A 38 16.16 -11.44 8.80
C LEU A 38 16.36 -12.95 8.94
N SER A 39 16.24 -13.46 10.18
CA SER A 39 16.16 -14.90 10.44
C SER A 39 14.86 -15.49 9.88
N PHE A 40 14.77 -16.82 9.77
CA PHE A 40 13.55 -17.48 9.30
C PHE A 40 12.33 -17.18 10.19
N GLU A 41 12.53 -17.08 11.50
CA GLU A 41 11.49 -16.70 12.46
C GLU A 41 11.02 -15.26 12.22
N GLU A 42 11.94 -14.31 12.04
CA GLU A 42 11.61 -12.92 11.74
C GLU A 42 10.91 -12.76 10.37
N LEU A 43 11.29 -13.57 9.38
CA LEU A 43 10.61 -13.64 8.09
C LEU A 43 9.17 -14.14 8.24
N ALA A 44 8.95 -15.20 9.02
CA ALA A 44 7.62 -15.70 9.28
C ALA A 44 6.74 -14.63 9.95
N ASN A 45 7.25 -13.98 11.01
CA ASN A 45 6.57 -12.88 11.70
C ASN A 45 6.24 -11.73 10.75
N TYR A 46 7.19 -11.32 9.90
CA TYR A 46 6.95 -10.30 8.88
C TYR A 46 5.78 -10.69 7.95
N TYR A 47 5.80 -11.91 7.41
CA TYR A 47 4.78 -12.33 6.44
C TYR A 47 3.40 -12.50 7.09
N ILE A 48 3.33 -12.96 8.34
CA ILE A 48 2.07 -13.05 9.08
C ILE A 48 1.48 -11.65 9.31
N VAL A 49 2.27 -10.72 9.86
CA VAL A 49 1.83 -9.34 10.09
C VAL A 49 1.47 -8.64 8.77
N PHE A 50 2.24 -8.88 7.72
CA PHE A 50 1.95 -8.35 6.39
C PHE A 50 0.66 -8.95 5.80
N SER A 51 0.35 -10.22 6.06
CA SER A 51 -0.91 -10.85 5.62
C SER A 51 -2.12 -10.24 6.34
N ILE A 52 -2.00 -9.87 7.62
CA ILE A 52 -3.04 -9.13 8.32
C ILE A 52 -3.26 -7.76 7.65
N TYR A 53 -2.18 -7.04 7.35
CA TYR A 53 -2.27 -5.78 6.62
C TYR A 53 -2.97 -5.98 5.27
N THR A 54 -2.59 -7.00 4.48
CA THR A 54 -3.17 -7.25 3.15
C THR A 54 -4.65 -7.59 3.24
N PHE A 55 -5.12 -8.26 4.30
CA PHE A 55 -6.54 -8.48 4.55
C PHE A 55 -7.33 -7.16 4.53
N PHE A 56 -6.94 -6.20 5.36
CA PHE A 56 -7.62 -4.90 5.39
C PHE A 56 -7.43 -4.12 4.08
N SER A 57 -6.24 -4.18 3.51
CA SER A 57 -5.92 -3.49 2.26
C SER A 57 -6.72 -4.02 1.08
N PHE A 58 -6.77 -5.33 0.86
CA PHE A 58 -7.53 -5.90 -0.25
C PHE A 58 -9.04 -5.74 -0.09
N ILE A 59 -9.58 -6.13 1.07
CA ILE A 59 -11.02 -6.19 1.26
C ILE A 59 -11.62 -4.80 1.23
N ILE A 60 -11.04 -3.85 1.94
CA ILE A 60 -11.71 -2.58 2.17
C ILE A 60 -11.15 -1.50 1.26
N ILE A 61 -9.84 -1.42 1.14
CA ILE A 61 -9.16 -0.36 0.40
C ILE A 61 -9.19 -0.66 -1.09
N GLY A 62 -9.00 -1.91 -1.48
CA GLY A 62 -9.06 -2.32 -2.88
C GLY A 62 -10.42 -1.98 -3.51
N SER A 63 -11.50 -2.22 -2.78
CA SER A 63 -12.85 -1.90 -3.23
C SER A 63 -13.08 -0.40 -3.39
N VAL A 64 -12.65 0.41 -2.40
CA VAL A 64 -12.72 1.88 -2.44
C VAL A 64 -11.73 2.45 -3.48
N GLY A 65 -10.54 1.86 -3.59
CA GLY A 65 -9.53 2.25 -4.59
C GLY A 65 -10.04 2.11 -6.03
N ASN A 66 -10.77 1.03 -6.33
CA ASN A 66 -11.41 0.85 -7.64
C ASN A 66 -12.46 1.94 -7.93
N TYR A 67 -13.23 2.36 -6.93
CA TYR A 67 -14.15 3.49 -7.07
C TYR A 67 -13.40 4.82 -7.33
N ILE A 68 -12.31 5.06 -6.59
CA ILE A 68 -11.44 6.23 -6.79
C ILE A 68 -10.91 6.25 -8.23
N ASN A 69 -10.34 5.12 -8.69
CA ASN A 69 -9.78 5.01 -10.03
C ASN A 69 -10.81 5.33 -11.11
N ARG A 70 -12.04 4.83 -10.96
CA ARG A 70 -13.15 5.09 -11.89
C ARG A 70 -13.55 6.57 -11.92
N LYS A 71 -13.57 7.24 -10.77
CA LYS A 71 -14.03 8.64 -10.64
C LYS A 71 -12.90 9.67 -10.81
N THR A 72 -11.65 9.24 -10.86
CA THR A 72 -10.48 10.15 -10.86
C THR A 72 -10.51 11.15 -12.01
N ILE A 73 -10.85 10.71 -13.24
CA ILE A 73 -10.87 11.60 -14.42
C ILE A 73 -11.95 12.65 -14.26
N GLU A 74 -13.18 12.25 -13.91
CA GLU A 74 -14.31 13.14 -13.65
C GLU A 74 -13.95 14.20 -12.60
N TRP A 75 -13.45 13.77 -11.44
CA TRP A 75 -13.05 14.69 -10.37
C TRP A 75 -11.87 15.60 -10.75
N TYR A 76 -10.97 15.09 -11.60
CA TYR A 76 -9.83 15.89 -12.07
C TYR A 76 -10.26 17.00 -13.02
N GLU A 77 -11.13 16.70 -13.98
CA GLU A 77 -11.68 17.66 -14.95
C GLU A 77 -12.55 18.73 -14.27
N GLU A 78 -13.30 18.35 -13.24
CA GLU A 78 -14.11 19.26 -12.42
C GLU A 78 -13.32 20.04 -11.37
N ASN A 79 -12.00 19.85 -11.24
CA ASN A 79 -11.15 20.41 -10.16
C ASN A 79 -11.58 20.01 -8.73
N ASN A 80 -12.27 18.89 -8.59
CA ASN A 80 -12.81 18.36 -7.34
C ASN A 80 -11.95 17.24 -6.71
N LEU A 81 -10.93 16.74 -7.40
CA LEU A 81 -10.14 15.58 -7.01
C LEU A 81 -9.58 15.68 -5.58
N LYS A 82 -9.04 16.85 -5.21
CA LYS A 82 -8.48 17.09 -3.87
C LYS A 82 -9.53 16.95 -2.77
N SER A 83 -10.70 17.55 -2.98
CA SER A 83 -11.81 17.50 -2.03
C SER A 83 -12.36 16.08 -1.90
N ALA A 84 -12.53 15.35 -3.01
CA ALA A 84 -12.98 13.97 -3.04
C ALA A 84 -12.04 13.04 -2.27
N LEU A 85 -10.75 13.07 -2.59
CA LEU A 85 -9.74 12.25 -1.91
C LEU A 85 -9.66 12.56 -0.42
N LYS A 86 -9.64 13.84 -0.03
CA LYS A 86 -9.64 14.24 1.38
C LYS A 86 -10.84 13.68 2.14
N GLN A 87 -12.05 13.74 1.55
CA GLN A 87 -13.25 13.18 2.16
C GLN A 87 -13.18 11.66 2.31
N ILE A 88 -12.67 10.95 1.30
CA ILE A 88 -12.50 9.49 1.35
C ILE A 88 -11.50 9.11 2.43
N PHE A 89 -10.35 9.77 2.50
CA PHE A 89 -9.35 9.50 3.54
C PHE A 89 -9.91 9.72 4.95
N ILE A 90 -10.61 10.82 5.19
CA ILE A 90 -11.13 11.14 6.53
C ILE A 90 -12.34 10.26 6.89
N LYS A 91 -13.28 10.03 5.95
CA LYS A 91 -14.55 9.34 6.25
C LYS A 91 -14.47 7.82 6.16
N PHE A 92 -13.50 7.27 5.41
CA PHE A 92 -13.39 5.83 5.19
C PHE A 92 -12.05 5.26 5.65
N LEU A 93 -10.93 5.75 5.16
CA LEU A 93 -9.64 5.13 5.43
C LEU A 93 -9.20 5.27 6.88
N PHE A 94 -9.36 6.44 7.46
CA PHE A 94 -8.96 6.68 8.85
C PHE A 94 -9.81 5.88 9.85
N PRO A 95 -11.16 5.91 9.80
CA PRO A 95 -11.99 5.07 10.68
C PRO A 95 -11.72 3.58 10.50
N LEU A 96 -11.46 3.15 9.28
CA LEU A 96 -11.16 1.77 8.97
C LEU A 96 -9.83 1.31 9.56
N SER A 97 -8.80 2.16 9.49
CA SER A 97 -7.53 1.87 10.12
C SER A 97 -7.67 1.73 11.64
N ILE A 98 -8.54 2.55 12.27
CA ILE A 98 -8.87 2.40 13.69
C ILE A 98 -9.62 1.08 13.95
N PHE A 99 -10.57 0.73 13.09
CA PHE A 99 -11.32 -0.53 13.24
C PHE A 99 -10.42 -1.76 13.14
N SER A 100 -9.33 -1.69 12.36
CA SER A 100 -8.37 -2.78 12.26
C SER A 100 -7.61 -3.06 13.57
N PHE A 101 -7.55 -2.08 14.49
CA PHE A 101 -6.78 -2.21 15.72
C PHE A 101 -7.27 -3.36 16.61
N LEU A 102 -8.60 -3.50 16.79
CA LEU A 102 -9.15 -4.52 17.68
C LEU A 102 -8.85 -5.96 17.23
N PRO A 103 -9.17 -6.38 15.99
CA PRO A 103 -8.87 -7.74 15.55
C PRO A 103 -7.37 -8.03 15.48
N VAL A 104 -6.53 -7.04 15.13
CA VAL A 104 -5.07 -7.20 15.13
C VAL A 104 -4.56 -7.40 16.56
N PHE A 105 -5.08 -6.63 17.54
CA PHE A 105 -4.70 -6.78 18.94
C PHE A 105 -5.05 -8.16 19.49
N VAL A 106 -6.30 -8.61 19.26
CA VAL A 106 -6.73 -9.94 19.72
C VAL A 106 -5.88 -11.03 19.12
N TYR A 107 -5.61 -10.99 17.82
CA TYR A 107 -4.78 -11.98 17.15
C TYR A 107 -3.34 -11.96 17.68
N SER A 108 -2.70 -10.79 17.72
CA SER A 108 -1.31 -10.67 18.16
C SER A 108 -1.12 -11.03 19.64
N PHE A 109 -2.11 -10.73 20.49
CA PHE A 109 -2.09 -11.14 21.89
C PHE A 109 -2.18 -12.66 22.02
N TYR A 110 -3.01 -13.31 21.22
CA TYR A 110 -3.11 -14.77 21.20
C TYR A 110 -1.83 -15.45 20.74
N VAL A 111 -1.14 -14.89 19.73
CA VAL A 111 0.09 -15.48 19.16
C VAL A 111 1.31 -15.23 20.04
N TYR A 112 1.48 -14.01 20.55
CA TYR A 112 2.72 -13.60 21.23
C TYR A 112 2.61 -13.60 22.78
N ASP A 113 1.43 -13.81 23.34
CA ASP A 113 1.14 -13.81 24.80
C ASP A 113 1.80 -12.62 25.54
N SER A 114 1.90 -11.47 24.86
CA SER A 114 2.57 -10.26 25.35
C SER A 114 1.79 -9.02 24.94
N ILE A 115 1.30 -8.27 25.93
CA ILE A 115 0.59 -7.00 25.69
C ILE A 115 1.50 -5.99 24.98
N LYS A 116 2.78 -5.90 25.34
CA LYS A 116 3.73 -4.96 24.75
C LYS A 116 3.94 -5.24 23.27
N THR A 117 4.21 -6.49 22.91
CA THR A 117 4.40 -6.94 21.52
C THR A 117 3.13 -6.71 20.71
N SER A 118 1.96 -7.02 21.27
CA SER A 118 0.67 -6.82 20.61
C SER A 118 0.39 -5.35 20.29
N ILE A 119 0.72 -4.44 21.21
CA ILE A 119 0.58 -2.98 20.95
C ILE A 119 1.52 -2.53 19.84
N ILE A 120 2.76 -3.01 19.81
CA ILE A 120 3.72 -2.67 18.74
C ILE A 120 3.20 -3.15 17.38
N ILE A 121 2.75 -4.39 17.27
CA ILE A 121 2.21 -4.95 16.04
C ILE A 121 0.95 -4.18 15.59
N CYS A 122 0.06 -3.85 16.51
CA CYS A 122 -1.11 -3.01 16.21
C CYS A 122 -0.70 -1.65 15.64
N ALA A 123 0.28 -0.99 16.25
CA ALA A 123 0.77 0.30 15.78
C ALA A 123 1.41 0.19 14.38
N LEU A 124 2.18 -0.87 14.12
CA LEU A 124 2.77 -1.14 12.81
C LEU A 124 1.70 -1.37 11.73
N VAL A 125 0.73 -2.24 11.99
CA VAL A 125 -0.36 -2.54 11.04
C VAL A 125 -1.22 -1.29 10.80
N PHE A 126 -1.60 -0.57 11.85
CA PHE A 126 -2.36 0.68 11.74
C PHE A 126 -1.64 1.72 10.87
N THR A 127 -0.38 2.00 11.15
CA THR A 127 0.41 2.98 10.39
C THR A 127 0.67 2.51 8.96
N LEU A 128 0.88 1.21 8.76
CA LEU A 128 1.04 0.62 7.43
C LEU A 128 -0.25 0.75 6.61
N ILE A 129 -1.43 0.44 7.19
CA ILE A 129 -2.72 0.64 6.52
C ILE A 129 -2.86 2.10 6.09
N LEU A 130 -2.61 3.07 6.98
CA LEU A 130 -2.77 4.48 6.65
C LEU A 130 -1.83 4.92 5.53
N PHE A 131 -0.52 4.74 5.72
CA PHE A 131 0.47 5.37 4.84
C PHE A 131 0.65 4.62 3.52
N LYS A 132 0.62 3.29 3.56
CA LYS A 132 0.72 2.51 2.32
C LYS A 132 -0.52 2.71 1.45
N THR A 133 -1.72 2.70 2.06
CA THR A 133 -2.94 2.98 1.30
C THR A 133 -2.95 4.39 0.73
N PHE A 134 -2.53 5.37 1.52
CA PHE A 134 -2.41 6.75 1.05
C PHE A 134 -1.46 6.83 -0.16
N ASN A 135 -0.29 6.19 -0.06
CA ASN A 135 0.67 6.14 -1.16
C ASN A 135 0.11 5.43 -2.40
N GLU A 136 -0.42 4.22 -2.23
CA GLU A 136 -0.99 3.40 -3.31
C GLU A 136 -2.24 4.02 -3.97
N THR A 137 -2.87 5.00 -3.31
CA THR A 137 -3.96 5.77 -3.91
C THR A 137 -3.45 6.98 -4.68
N VAL A 138 -2.48 7.72 -4.14
CA VAL A 138 -2.12 9.04 -4.66
C VAL A 138 -1.21 8.97 -5.89
N TYR A 139 -0.11 8.18 -5.84
CA TYR A 139 0.81 8.19 -6.98
C TYR A 139 0.26 7.52 -8.24
N PRO A 140 -0.63 6.47 -8.19
CA PRO A 140 -1.21 5.90 -9.40
C PRO A 140 -2.14 6.86 -10.16
N ILE A 141 -2.69 7.86 -9.47
CA ILE A 141 -3.50 8.91 -10.11
C ILE A 141 -2.74 9.58 -11.26
N PHE A 142 -1.41 9.75 -11.13
CA PHE A 142 -0.61 10.31 -12.23
C PHE A 142 -0.71 9.49 -13.51
N ASN A 143 -0.78 8.16 -13.41
CA ASN A 143 -0.97 7.30 -14.57
C ASN A 143 -2.38 7.48 -15.18
N ILE A 144 -3.42 7.54 -14.34
CA ILE A 144 -4.81 7.72 -14.77
C ILE A 144 -5.00 9.06 -15.51
N ILE A 145 -4.39 10.14 -15.00
CA ILE A 145 -4.43 11.46 -15.64
C ILE A 145 -3.35 11.65 -16.73
N ARG A 146 -2.75 10.55 -17.22
CA ARG A 146 -1.75 10.49 -18.30
C ARG A 146 -0.46 11.27 -18.04
N LYS A 147 -0.06 11.42 -16.78
CA LYS A 147 1.25 11.97 -16.38
C LYS A 147 2.23 10.82 -16.08
N ASN A 148 2.45 9.95 -17.07
CA ASN A 148 3.15 8.67 -16.92
C ASN A 148 4.58 8.81 -16.38
N ILE A 149 5.32 9.84 -16.78
CA ILE A 149 6.69 10.10 -16.29
C ILE A 149 6.67 10.36 -14.77
N LYS A 150 5.69 11.13 -14.25
CA LYS A 150 5.57 11.37 -12.81
C LYS A 150 5.17 10.10 -12.07
N TYR A 151 4.31 9.28 -12.65
CA TYR A 151 3.95 7.98 -12.09
C TYR A 151 5.19 7.10 -11.92
N VAL A 152 5.99 6.94 -12.98
CA VAL A 152 7.23 6.13 -12.95
C VAL A 152 8.23 6.70 -11.94
N TYR A 153 8.39 8.03 -11.89
CA TYR A 153 9.25 8.69 -10.91
C TYR A 153 8.86 8.32 -9.47
N PHE A 154 7.59 8.48 -9.08
CA PHE A 154 7.15 8.15 -7.73
C PHE A 154 7.20 6.64 -7.45
N LEU A 155 6.88 5.81 -8.43
CA LEU A 155 6.97 4.36 -8.34
C LEU A 155 8.41 3.90 -8.02
N LEU A 156 9.39 4.42 -8.75
CA LEU A 156 10.80 4.08 -8.55
C LEU A 156 11.35 4.67 -7.25
N THR A 157 10.99 5.93 -6.94
CA THR A 157 11.37 6.58 -5.68
C THR A 157 10.86 5.78 -4.48
N PHE A 158 9.62 5.32 -4.52
CA PHE A 158 9.06 4.48 -3.47
C PHE A 158 9.86 3.19 -3.28
N ASN A 159 10.10 2.42 -4.35
CA ASN A 159 10.81 1.14 -4.24
C ASN A 159 12.26 1.33 -3.78
N LEU A 160 12.93 2.40 -4.23
CA LEU A 160 14.29 2.73 -3.81
C LEU A 160 14.34 3.12 -2.33
N LEU A 161 13.47 4.04 -1.89
CA LEU A 161 13.41 4.46 -0.49
C LEU A 161 13.00 3.31 0.44
N ASN A 162 12.08 2.45 -0.01
CA ASN A 162 11.69 1.27 0.74
C ASN A 162 12.89 0.35 1.00
N LEU A 163 13.65 0.02 -0.03
CA LEU A 163 14.86 -0.78 0.08
C LEU A 163 15.89 -0.10 1.01
N LEU A 164 16.17 1.19 0.80
CA LEU A 164 17.16 1.92 1.58
C LEU A 164 16.79 2.02 3.06
N PHE A 165 15.55 2.45 3.37
CA PHE A 165 15.14 2.62 4.78
C PHE A 165 14.99 1.29 5.50
N SER A 166 14.48 0.24 4.85
CA SER A 166 14.37 -1.07 5.49
C SER A 166 15.75 -1.62 5.86
N VAL A 167 16.73 -1.52 4.96
CA VAL A 167 18.12 -1.94 5.24
C VAL A 167 18.76 -1.07 6.33
N LEU A 168 18.62 0.27 6.24
CA LEU A 168 19.20 1.18 7.22
C LEU A 168 18.62 0.95 8.63
N PHE A 169 17.31 0.79 8.74
CA PHE A 169 16.69 0.60 10.06
C PHE A 169 17.10 -0.72 10.70
N VAL A 170 17.14 -1.80 9.93
CA VAL A 170 17.61 -3.09 10.42
C VAL A 170 19.09 -3.01 10.82
N TYR A 171 19.91 -2.35 10.04
CA TYR A 171 21.34 -2.21 10.32
C TYR A 171 21.62 -1.41 11.61
N PHE A 172 20.87 -0.30 11.84
CA PHE A 172 21.11 0.58 12.99
C PHE A 172 20.36 0.17 14.26
N PHE A 173 19.17 -0.45 14.15
CA PHE A 173 18.30 -0.71 15.30
C PHE A 173 18.17 -2.19 15.67
N GLY A 174 18.51 -3.10 14.76
CA GLY A 174 18.49 -4.54 15.01
C GLY A 174 17.82 -5.33 13.88
N TYR A 175 18.17 -6.61 13.81
CA TYR A 175 17.75 -7.53 12.74
C TYR A 175 16.35 -8.13 13.00
N ASN A 176 15.37 -7.28 13.33
CA ASN A 176 14.00 -7.65 13.65
C ASN A 176 13.05 -7.19 12.55
N PHE A 177 11.94 -7.90 12.35
CA PHE A 177 10.96 -7.59 11.31
C PHE A 177 10.27 -6.23 11.52
N GLU A 178 10.12 -5.77 12.76
CA GLU A 178 9.50 -4.47 13.06
C GLU A 178 10.29 -3.32 12.44
N PHE A 179 11.63 -3.35 12.50
CA PHE A 179 12.47 -2.32 11.90
C PHE A 179 12.45 -2.38 10.37
N TRP A 180 12.34 -3.58 9.80
CA TRP A 180 12.13 -3.75 8.37
C TRP A 180 10.81 -3.12 7.93
N MET A 181 9.72 -3.35 8.67
CA MET A 181 8.40 -2.76 8.41
C MET A 181 8.39 -1.24 8.62
N LEU A 182 9.12 -0.71 9.61
CA LEU A 182 9.26 0.74 9.79
C LEU A 182 9.87 1.41 8.56
N GLY A 183 10.86 0.78 7.92
CA GLY A 183 11.42 1.26 6.65
C GLY A 183 10.37 1.35 5.55
N LEU A 184 9.53 0.33 5.43
CA LEU A 184 8.40 0.31 4.49
C LEU A 184 7.38 1.43 4.82
N ILE A 185 7.05 1.64 6.09
CA ILE A 185 6.10 2.68 6.53
C ILE A 185 6.65 4.08 6.22
N CYS A 186 7.91 4.36 6.55
CA CYS A 186 8.55 5.65 6.31
C CYS A 186 8.62 5.98 4.81
N SER A 187 8.99 5.02 3.97
CA SER A 187 9.04 5.21 2.52
C SER A 187 7.67 5.52 1.94
N ASN A 188 6.62 4.81 2.38
CA ASN A 188 5.25 5.08 1.97
C ASN A 188 4.79 6.50 2.36
N LEU A 189 5.05 6.92 3.59
CA LEU A 189 4.69 8.25 4.07
C LEU A 189 5.37 9.35 3.25
N ILE A 190 6.70 9.25 3.06
CA ILE A 190 7.47 10.27 2.35
C ILE A 190 6.99 10.40 0.91
N VAL A 191 6.86 9.28 0.20
CA VAL A 191 6.45 9.30 -1.22
C VAL A 191 5.00 9.77 -1.36
N ALA A 192 4.10 9.35 -0.47
CA ALA A 192 2.71 9.80 -0.48
C ALA A 192 2.61 11.32 -0.30
N LEU A 193 3.35 11.90 0.64
CA LEU A 193 3.37 13.35 0.86
C LEU A 193 3.95 14.12 -0.35
N LEU A 194 5.03 13.62 -0.94
CA LEU A 194 5.62 14.21 -2.13
C LEU A 194 4.68 14.12 -3.35
N ALA A 195 4.05 12.97 -3.56
CA ALA A 195 3.09 12.76 -4.63
C ALA A 195 1.85 13.65 -4.43
N TRP A 196 1.31 13.73 -3.22
CA TRP A 196 0.21 14.62 -2.87
C TRP A 196 0.54 16.09 -3.15
N LYS A 197 1.69 16.56 -2.68
CA LYS A 197 2.17 17.91 -2.97
C LYS A 197 2.29 18.15 -4.48
N SER A 198 2.90 17.22 -5.22
CA SER A 198 3.07 17.34 -6.68
C SER A 198 1.74 17.33 -7.44
N LEU A 199 0.73 16.59 -6.94
CA LEU A 199 -0.59 16.50 -7.57
C LEU A 199 -1.38 17.80 -7.41
N PHE A 200 -1.26 18.48 -6.27
CA PHE A 200 -2.12 19.61 -5.88
C PHE A 200 -1.41 20.97 -5.75
N ILE A 201 -0.15 21.08 -6.15
CA ILE A 201 0.63 22.33 -6.01
C ILE A 201 -0.02 23.53 -6.72
N ASN A 202 -0.73 23.29 -7.83
CA ASN A 202 -1.39 24.31 -8.64
C ASN A 202 -2.93 24.19 -8.63
N SER A 203 -3.50 23.29 -7.83
CA SER A 203 -4.95 23.11 -7.81
C SER A 203 -5.62 24.15 -6.93
N LYS A 204 -6.35 25.07 -7.53
CA LYS A 204 -7.34 25.89 -6.83
C LYS A 204 -8.52 24.98 -6.51
N SER A 205 -8.62 24.49 -5.28
CA SER A 205 -9.82 23.76 -4.84
C SER A 205 -10.97 24.76 -4.77
N GLN A 206 -11.82 24.77 -5.78
CA GLN A 206 -12.91 25.75 -5.88
C GLN A 206 -14.24 25.26 -5.30
N ASN A 207 -14.45 23.95 -5.16
CA ASN A 207 -15.75 23.44 -4.74
C ASN A 207 -15.63 22.39 -3.64
N THR A 208 -16.54 22.44 -2.67
CA THR A 208 -16.79 21.36 -1.71
C THR A 208 -17.67 20.30 -2.38
N LEU A 209 -17.04 19.35 -3.08
CA LEU A 209 -17.75 18.19 -3.59
C LEU A 209 -18.42 17.47 -2.42
N LYS A 210 -19.73 17.21 -2.51
CA LYS A 210 -20.39 16.25 -1.61
C LYS A 210 -20.22 14.85 -2.20
N LEU A 211 -19.38 14.04 -1.56
CA LEU A 211 -19.19 12.65 -1.96
C LEU A 211 -20.50 11.87 -1.86
N ASN A 212 -20.90 11.18 -2.93
CA ASN A 212 -22.05 10.29 -2.90
C ASN A 212 -21.67 8.97 -2.20
N ILE A 213 -21.86 8.92 -0.89
CA ILE A 213 -21.51 7.77 -0.05
C ILE A 213 -22.28 6.51 -0.48
N LYS A 214 -23.55 6.66 -0.90
CA LYS A 214 -24.38 5.54 -1.34
C LYS A 214 -23.86 4.90 -2.61
N GLU A 215 -23.42 5.70 -3.58
CA GLU A 215 -22.81 5.21 -4.82
C GLU A 215 -21.49 4.49 -4.54
N LEU A 216 -20.63 5.07 -3.70
CA LEU A 216 -19.38 4.45 -3.27
C LEU A 216 -19.62 3.10 -2.58
N TYR A 217 -20.57 3.03 -1.65
CA TYR A 217 -20.88 1.80 -0.94
C TYR A 217 -21.42 0.71 -1.89
N ASN A 218 -22.39 1.04 -2.73
CA ASN A 218 -22.96 0.08 -3.68
C ASN A 218 -21.93 -0.45 -4.67
N PHE A 219 -21.02 0.41 -5.13
CA PHE A 219 -19.95 -0.01 -6.03
C PHE A 219 -18.93 -0.91 -5.30
N SER A 220 -18.49 -0.49 -4.13
CA SER A 220 -17.44 -1.19 -3.38
C SER A 220 -17.91 -2.54 -2.83
N SER A 221 -19.16 -2.66 -2.38
CA SER A 221 -19.70 -3.91 -1.83
C SER A 221 -19.75 -5.04 -2.86
N ASN A 222 -20.03 -4.75 -4.12
CA ASN A 222 -20.06 -5.74 -5.19
C ASN A 222 -18.66 -6.32 -5.50
N ILE A 223 -17.61 -5.54 -5.29
CA ILE A 223 -16.22 -5.95 -5.56
C ILE A 223 -15.62 -6.67 -4.35
N LEU A 224 -16.11 -6.37 -3.15
CA LEU A 224 -15.57 -6.85 -1.87
C LEU A 224 -15.48 -8.38 -1.82
N ILE A 225 -16.49 -9.11 -2.29
CA ILE A 225 -16.50 -10.59 -2.30
C ILE A 225 -15.33 -11.14 -3.11
N GLY A 226 -15.08 -10.58 -4.31
CA GLY A 226 -13.94 -10.98 -5.14
C GLY A 226 -12.60 -10.74 -4.45
N HIS A 227 -12.46 -9.61 -3.74
CA HIS A 227 -11.25 -9.29 -2.98
C HIS A 227 -11.03 -10.23 -1.78
N ILE A 228 -12.09 -10.65 -1.09
CA ILE A 228 -12.00 -11.66 -0.03
C ILE A 228 -11.46 -12.98 -0.58
N LEU A 229 -12.01 -13.46 -1.70
CA LEU A 229 -11.56 -14.70 -2.33
C LEU A 229 -10.09 -14.61 -2.78
N ILE A 230 -9.70 -13.51 -3.40
CA ILE A 230 -8.30 -13.29 -3.80
C ILE A 230 -7.38 -13.33 -2.59
N TRP A 231 -7.74 -12.65 -1.49
CA TRP A 231 -6.93 -12.66 -0.29
C TRP A 231 -6.75 -14.07 0.30
N PHE A 232 -7.81 -14.87 0.37
CA PHE A 232 -7.70 -16.26 0.82
C PHE A 232 -6.74 -17.08 -0.04
N LEU A 233 -6.72 -16.85 -1.35
CA LEU A 233 -5.84 -17.58 -2.27
C LEU A 233 -4.38 -17.10 -2.23
N THR A 234 -4.13 -15.84 -1.90
CA THR A 234 -2.78 -15.24 -1.96
C THR A 234 -2.08 -15.17 -0.60
N ASP A 235 -2.80 -14.80 0.45
CA ASP A 235 -2.22 -14.50 1.76
C ASP A 235 -2.87 -15.31 2.90
N GLY A 236 -4.13 -15.68 2.77
CA GLY A 236 -4.90 -16.37 3.82
C GLY A 236 -4.37 -17.77 4.13
N PHE A 237 -3.74 -18.45 3.16
CA PHE A 237 -3.15 -19.78 3.37
C PHE A 237 -2.03 -19.77 4.44
N ARG A 238 -1.37 -18.63 4.66
CA ARG A 238 -0.28 -18.49 5.64
C ARG A 238 -0.75 -18.75 7.07
N PHE A 239 -1.98 -18.32 7.41
CA PHE A 239 -2.59 -18.64 8.71
C PHE A 239 -2.91 -20.12 8.90
N LEU A 240 -3.22 -20.82 7.81
CA LEU A 240 -3.41 -22.28 7.84
C LEU A 240 -2.07 -23.02 7.98
N ALA A 241 -1.04 -22.50 7.34
CA ALA A 241 0.30 -23.04 7.43
C ALA A 241 0.91 -22.82 8.83
N GLU A 242 0.73 -21.64 9.44
CA GLU A 242 1.19 -21.33 10.80
C GLU A 242 0.66 -22.33 11.85
N ASN A 243 -0.59 -22.77 11.73
CA ASN A 243 -1.17 -23.75 12.64
C ASN A 243 -0.62 -25.18 12.46
N LYS A 244 0.07 -25.48 11.36
CA LYS A 244 0.57 -26.84 11.04
C LYS A 244 2.09 -26.95 11.11
N PHE A 245 2.80 -25.86 10.93
CA PHE A 245 4.26 -25.81 10.89
C PHE A 245 4.76 -24.91 12.02
N ASP A 246 5.92 -25.22 12.54
CA ASP A 246 6.63 -24.30 13.45
C ASP A 246 7.08 -23.03 12.68
N THR A 247 7.34 -21.96 13.41
CA THR A 247 7.69 -20.64 12.83
C THR A 247 8.92 -20.68 11.93
N ASN A 248 9.91 -21.52 12.27
CA ASN A 248 11.12 -21.67 11.44
C ASN A 248 10.80 -22.35 10.10
N SER A 249 10.05 -23.44 10.13
CA SER A 249 9.61 -24.15 8.92
C SER A 249 8.71 -23.27 8.04
N LEU A 250 7.87 -22.43 8.66
CA LEU A 250 7.05 -21.46 7.95
C LEU A 250 7.91 -20.41 7.24
N GLY A 251 8.96 -19.89 7.89
CA GLY A 251 9.89 -18.92 7.30
C GLY A 251 10.68 -19.47 6.10
N ILE A 252 10.88 -20.79 6.03
CA ILE A 252 11.53 -21.44 4.89
C ILE A 252 10.56 -21.58 3.71
N LEU A 253 9.26 -21.81 3.99
CA LEU A 253 8.21 -22.01 2.98
C LEU A 253 7.74 -20.70 2.32
N LEU A 254 7.89 -19.56 2.99
CA LEU A 254 7.46 -18.23 2.54
C LEU A 254 8.56 -17.45 1.86
#